data_fc0d12a19a3c8fe4052fda67d159f0dd
#
_entry.id   fc0d12a19a3c8fe4052fda67d159f0dd
#
_cell.length_a   1.000
_cell.length_b   1.000
_cell.length_c   1.000
_cell.angle_alpha   90.00
_cell.angle_beta   90.00
_cell.angle_gamma   90.00
#
_symmetry.space_group_name_H-M   'P 1'
#
loop_
_entity.id
_entity.type
_entity.pdbx_description
1 polymer ?
#
loop_
_entity_poly.entity_id
_entity_poly.type
_entity_poly.pdbx_seq_one_letter_code
_entity_poly.pdbx_strand_id
1 'polypeptide(L)'
;MKATGIVRRIDDLGRIVVPKEIRRTLRIREGDPLEIFTSREGEIMLKKYSPVGELGEFARSYAQALAQTTEALVCITDREYVIAAAGTGKKEVEGEQLSEEMEEMIEKRSTVVKTGEEQACSITKKTMSTLPKGIVLSSILCNGDCQGAVILADNSGQKETLGLLKALSATCLLYTSPSPRDMRRSRM
;
A
#
# COMPACT_ATOMS: atom_id res chain seq x y z
N MET A 1 -6.39 -20.61 13.74
CA MET A 1 -5.23 -20.70 12.79
C MET A 1 -5.21 -22.07 12.11
N LYS A 2 -4.69 -22.17 10.88
CA LYS A 2 -4.59 -23.45 10.15
C LYS A 2 -3.13 -23.94 10.22
N ALA A 3 -2.90 -25.15 10.76
CA ALA A 3 -1.58 -25.75 10.77
C ALA A 3 -1.12 -26.10 9.35
N THR A 4 0.12 -25.76 9.02
CA THR A 4 0.73 -26.06 7.72
C THR A 4 1.35 -27.46 7.65
N GLY A 5 1.52 -28.14 8.80
CA GLY A 5 2.20 -29.43 8.92
C GLY A 5 3.71 -29.39 8.67
N ILE A 6 4.27 -28.23 8.42
CA ILE A 6 5.70 -28.05 8.12
C ILE A 6 6.47 -27.80 9.42
N VAL A 7 7.45 -28.66 9.74
CA VAL A 7 8.36 -28.50 10.85
C VAL A 7 9.72 -28.01 10.35
N ARG A 8 10.30 -27.01 11.02
CA ARG A 8 11.64 -26.47 10.75
C ARG A 8 12.44 -26.38 12.05
N ARG A 9 13.73 -26.55 11.95
CA ARG A 9 14.65 -26.37 13.08
C ARG A 9 15.27 -24.99 13.01
N ILE A 10 15.53 -24.42 14.18
CA ILE A 10 16.36 -23.23 14.33
C ILE A 10 17.81 -23.66 14.16
N ASP A 11 18.58 -22.94 13.34
CA ASP A 11 20.01 -23.18 13.16
C ASP A 11 20.83 -22.62 14.35
N ASP A 12 22.15 -22.88 14.32
CA ASP A 12 23.12 -22.42 15.34
C ASP A 12 23.25 -20.88 15.41
N LEU A 13 22.81 -20.17 14.39
CA LEU A 13 22.75 -18.72 14.35
C LEU A 13 21.37 -18.16 14.75
N GLY A 14 20.46 -19.00 15.23
CA GLY A 14 19.10 -18.60 15.64
C GLY A 14 18.15 -18.29 14.49
N ARG A 15 18.41 -18.76 13.26
CA ARG A 15 17.59 -18.50 12.07
C ARG A 15 16.62 -19.62 11.79
N ILE A 16 15.45 -19.26 11.26
CA ILE A 16 14.46 -20.20 10.74
C ILE A 16 14.28 -19.93 9.24
N VAL A 17 14.38 -20.97 8.43
CA VAL A 17 14.10 -20.87 6.99
C VAL A 17 12.59 -20.97 6.78
N VAL A 18 11.97 -19.88 6.27
CA VAL A 18 10.57 -19.88 5.83
C VAL A 18 10.47 -20.63 4.50
N PRO A 19 9.73 -21.75 4.40
CA PRO A 19 9.61 -22.53 3.18
C PRO A 19 9.07 -21.74 1.99
N LYS A 20 9.52 -22.11 0.79
CA LYS A 20 9.11 -21.42 -0.45
C LYS A 20 7.59 -21.43 -0.65
N GLU A 21 6.93 -22.53 -0.30
CA GLU A 21 5.48 -22.68 -0.39
C GLU A 21 4.74 -21.68 0.50
N ILE A 22 5.21 -21.51 1.75
CA ILE A 22 4.66 -20.51 2.68
C ILE A 22 4.92 -19.09 2.17
N ARG A 23 6.16 -18.80 1.73
CA ARG A 23 6.50 -17.50 1.16
C ARG A 23 5.62 -17.16 -0.05
N ARG A 24 5.39 -18.14 -0.93
CA ARG A 24 4.53 -17.98 -2.11
C ARG A 24 3.06 -17.72 -1.71
N THR A 25 2.53 -18.51 -0.79
CA THR A 25 1.14 -18.38 -0.32
C THR A 25 0.89 -17.04 0.37
N LEU A 26 1.85 -16.59 1.17
CA LEU A 26 1.78 -15.32 1.92
C LEU A 26 2.41 -14.15 1.15
N ARG A 27 2.84 -14.37 -0.11
CA ARG A 27 3.50 -13.36 -0.97
C ARG A 27 4.70 -12.68 -0.30
N ILE A 28 5.45 -13.43 0.52
CA ILE A 28 6.66 -12.94 1.17
C ILE A 28 7.80 -13.03 0.17
N ARG A 29 8.43 -11.90 -0.15
CA ARG A 29 9.60 -11.79 -1.05
C ARG A 29 10.88 -11.76 -0.21
N GLU A 30 12.00 -12.01 -0.84
CA GLU A 30 13.32 -11.81 -0.26
C GLU A 30 13.52 -10.32 0.04
N GLY A 31 13.98 -10.01 1.27
CA GLY A 31 14.13 -8.64 1.73
C GLY A 31 12.87 -8.02 2.35
N ASP A 32 11.71 -8.67 2.27
CA ASP A 32 10.50 -8.15 2.93
C ASP A 32 10.70 -8.14 4.45
N PRO A 33 10.44 -7.02 5.14
CA PRO A 33 10.49 -6.96 6.59
C PRO A 33 9.34 -7.76 7.20
N LEU A 34 9.66 -8.57 8.20
CA LEU A 34 8.67 -9.32 8.98
C LEU A 34 8.73 -8.88 10.44
N GLU A 35 7.59 -8.58 11.00
CA GLU A 35 7.43 -8.31 12.41
C GLU A 35 7.16 -9.63 13.16
N ILE A 36 7.82 -9.79 14.31
CA ILE A 36 7.74 -11.00 15.14
C ILE A 36 6.89 -10.68 16.36
N PHE A 37 5.80 -11.41 16.51
CA PHE A 37 4.93 -11.38 17.68
C PHE A 37 5.11 -12.67 18.47
N THR A 38 5.02 -12.56 19.79
CA THR A 38 4.99 -13.71 20.70
C THR A 38 3.69 -13.73 21.49
N SER A 39 3.06 -14.89 21.60
CA SER A 39 1.89 -15.08 22.46
C SER A 39 2.31 -15.61 23.85
N ARG A 40 1.41 -15.51 24.84
CA ARG A 40 1.62 -16.10 26.17
C ARG A 40 1.64 -17.64 26.15
N GLU A 41 1.11 -18.22 25.09
CA GLU A 41 1.03 -19.67 24.88
C GLU A 41 2.29 -20.24 24.22
N GLY A 42 3.33 -19.40 24.00
CA GLY A 42 4.61 -19.81 23.42
C GLY A 42 4.61 -19.87 21.91
N GLU A 43 3.63 -19.26 21.25
CA GLU A 43 3.59 -19.15 19.80
C GLU A 43 4.44 -17.98 19.31
N ILE A 44 5.09 -18.17 18.16
CA ILE A 44 5.76 -17.10 17.41
C ILE A 44 4.98 -16.86 16.13
N MET A 45 4.48 -15.65 15.95
CA MET A 45 3.75 -15.23 14.75
C MET A 45 4.61 -14.25 13.96
N LEU A 46 4.74 -14.51 12.65
CA LEU A 46 5.39 -13.62 11.70
C LEU A 46 4.31 -12.91 10.89
N LYS A 47 4.36 -11.59 10.84
CA LYS A 47 3.46 -10.76 10.06
C LYS A 47 4.28 -9.88 9.13
N LYS A 48 3.82 -9.66 7.89
CA LYS A 48 4.44 -8.64 7.03
C LYS A 48 4.36 -7.29 7.72
N TYR A 49 5.49 -6.62 7.80
CA TYR A 49 5.56 -5.27 8.32
C TYR A 49 5.20 -4.28 7.21
N SER A 50 4.19 -3.47 7.45
CA SER A 50 3.75 -2.40 6.56
C SER A 50 3.81 -1.07 7.30
N PRO A 51 4.83 -0.23 7.05
CA PRO A 51 4.92 1.10 7.69
C PRO A 51 3.71 1.97 7.39
N VAL A 52 3.16 1.88 6.18
CA VAL A 52 1.95 2.62 5.79
C VAL A 52 0.73 2.09 6.52
N GLY A 53 0.65 0.78 6.75
CA GLY A 53 -0.44 0.16 7.50
C GLY A 53 -0.48 0.59 8.98
N GLU A 54 0.67 0.83 9.62
CA GLU A 54 0.73 1.35 10.99
C GLU A 54 0.22 2.80 11.11
N LEU A 55 0.30 3.58 10.03
CA LEU A 55 -0.18 4.94 9.95
C LEU A 55 -1.65 5.05 9.53
N GLY A 56 -2.46 4.01 9.72
CA GLY A 56 -3.82 3.90 9.19
C GLY A 56 -4.75 5.08 9.52
N GLU A 57 -4.71 5.63 10.75
CA GLU A 57 -5.51 6.83 11.10
C GLU A 57 -5.01 8.08 10.39
N PHE A 58 -3.70 8.26 10.31
CA PHE A 58 -3.10 9.36 9.56
C PHE A 58 -3.41 9.24 8.07
N ALA A 59 -3.29 8.05 7.50
CA ALA A 59 -3.62 7.77 6.10
C ALA A 59 -5.09 8.12 5.79
N ARG A 60 -6.02 7.78 6.70
CA ARG A 60 -7.45 8.14 6.55
C ARG A 60 -7.66 9.65 6.56
N SER A 61 -7.10 10.33 7.56
CA SER A 61 -7.23 11.80 7.67
C SER A 61 -6.67 12.50 6.43
N TYR A 62 -5.54 11.99 5.95
CA TYR A 62 -4.87 12.52 4.79
C TYR A 62 -5.66 12.26 3.49
N ALA A 63 -6.17 11.03 3.30
CA ALA A 63 -7.03 10.71 2.16
C ALA A 63 -8.29 11.59 2.14
N GLN A 64 -8.89 11.85 3.31
CA GLN A 64 -10.05 12.73 3.44
C GLN A 64 -9.74 14.16 3.02
N ALA A 65 -8.63 14.74 3.50
CA ALA A 65 -8.22 16.10 3.14
C ALA A 65 -8.00 16.25 1.63
N LEU A 66 -7.32 15.28 1.01
CA LEU A 66 -7.11 15.25 -0.43
C LEU A 66 -8.42 15.10 -1.20
N ALA A 67 -9.31 14.20 -0.79
CA ALA A 67 -10.58 13.98 -1.46
C ALA A 67 -11.49 15.21 -1.41
N GLN A 68 -11.49 15.95 -0.30
CA GLN A 68 -12.23 17.21 -0.16
C GLN A 68 -11.72 18.30 -1.11
N THR A 69 -10.41 18.33 -1.36
CA THR A 69 -9.79 19.33 -2.21
C THR A 69 -9.91 19.00 -3.70
N THR A 70 -9.89 17.71 -4.03
CA THR A 70 -9.78 17.24 -5.43
C THR A 70 -11.08 16.71 -5.99
N GLU A 71 -12.08 16.43 -5.14
CA GLU A 71 -13.33 15.72 -5.48
C GLU A 71 -13.07 14.32 -6.10
N ALA A 72 -11.85 13.83 -6.07
CA ALA A 72 -11.43 12.55 -6.61
C ALA A 72 -11.58 11.43 -5.58
N LEU A 73 -11.61 10.17 -6.04
CA LEU A 73 -11.37 9.03 -5.20
C LEU A 73 -9.87 8.98 -4.87
N VAL A 74 -9.55 9.07 -3.60
CA VAL A 74 -8.18 9.00 -3.08
C VAL A 74 -7.96 7.70 -2.35
N CYS A 75 -6.94 6.95 -2.74
CA CYS A 75 -6.53 5.72 -2.05
C CYS A 75 -5.08 5.84 -1.58
N ILE A 76 -4.83 5.46 -0.34
CA ILE A 76 -3.49 5.27 0.20
C ILE A 76 -3.30 3.77 0.38
N THR A 77 -2.25 3.24 -0.20
CA THR A 77 -2.01 1.81 -0.26
C THR A 77 -0.66 1.45 0.34
N ASP A 78 -0.53 0.24 0.85
CA ASP A 78 0.76 -0.41 0.92
C ASP A 78 1.09 -1.08 -0.42
N ARG A 79 1.94 -2.08 -0.44
CA ARG A 79 2.35 -2.77 -1.67
C ARG A 79 1.29 -3.75 -2.22
N GLU A 80 0.27 -4.08 -1.42
CA GLU A 80 -0.71 -5.13 -1.77
C GLU A 80 -2.17 -4.72 -1.50
N TYR A 81 -2.41 -3.83 -0.54
CA TYR A 81 -3.76 -3.50 -0.07
C TYR A 81 -4.01 -2.00 -0.01
N VAL A 82 -5.27 -1.62 -0.17
CA VAL A 82 -5.73 -0.25 0.09
C VAL A 82 -5.92 -0.08 1.59
N ILE A 83 -5.07 0.71 2.23
CA ILE A 83 -5.07 0.95 3.68
C ILE A 83 -6.13 1.98 4.07
N ALA A 84 -6.29 3.02 3.27
CA ALA A 84 -7.28 4.05 3.48
C ALA A 84 -7.81 4.56 2.14
N ALA A 85 -9.11 4.89 2.11
CA ALA A 85 -9.73 5.51 0.96
C ALA A 85 -10.69 6.63 1.37
N ALA A 86 -10.84 7.64 0.51
CA ALA A 86 -11.82 8.71 0.66
C ALA A 86 -12.34 9.17 -0.70
N GLY A 87 -13.53 9.77 -0.72
CA GLY A 87 -14.20 10.18 -1.95
C GLY A 87 -15.25 9.18 -2.43
N THR A 88 -15.75 9.40 -3.65
CA THR A 88 -16.77 8.56 -4.26
C THR A 88 -16.21 7.18 -4.61
N GLY A 89 -16.88 6.10 -4.20
CA GLY A 89 -16.42 4.73 -4.45
C GLY A 89 -15.53 4.13 -3.35
N LYS A 90 -15.21 4.87 -2.26
CA LYS A 90 -14.31 4.40 -1.20
C LYS A 90 -14.68 3.03 -0.62
N LYS A 91 -15.97 2.73 -0.49
CA LYS A 91 -16.46 1.46 0.09
C LYS A 91 -16.12 0.22 -0.77
N GLU A 92 -15.84 0.44 -2.05
CA GLU A 92 -15.55 -0.64 -2.99
C GLU A 92 -14.05 -1.01 -2.97
N VAL A 93 -13.20 -0.10 -2.49
CA VAL A 93 -11.75 -0.25 -2.58
C VAL A 93 -11.06 -0.34 -1.22
N GLU A 94 -11.60 0.23 -0.14
CA GLU A 94 -10.95 0.26 1.18
C GLU A 94 -10.80 -1.16 1.76
N GLY A 95 -9.58 -1.55 2.12
CA GLY A 95 -9.24 -2.88 2.62
C GLY A 95 -9.11 -3.97 1.57
N GLU A 96 -9.39 -3.67 0.30
CA GLU A 96 -9.30 -4.64 -0.80
C GLU A 96 -7.87 -4.75 -1.35
N GLN A 97 -7.58 -5.91 -1.96
CA GLN A 97 -6.30 -6.18 -2.59
C GLN A 97 -6.15 -5.42 -3.90
N LEU A 98 -4.98 -4.84 -4.13
CA LEU A 98 -4.64 -4.14 -5.38
C LEU A 98 -4.69 -5.08 -6.58
N SER A 99 -5.03 -4.54 -7.75
CA SER A 99 -4.89 -5.26 -9.01
C SER A 99 -3.42 -5.47 -9.36
N GLU A 100 -3.12 -6.48 -10.16
CA GLU A 100 -1.75 -6.77 -10.61
C GLU A 100 -1.13 -5.57 -11.34
N GLU A 101 -1.94 -4.86 -12.12
CA GLU A 101 -1.52 -3.67 -12.83
C GLU A 101 -1.13 -2.52 -11.88
N MET A 102 -1.85 -2.32 -10.77
CA MET A 102 -1.47 -1.36 -9.74
C MET A 102 -0.20 -1.77 -9.01
N GLU A 103 -0.06 -3.05 -8.65
CA GLU A 103 1.16 -3.59 -8.03
C GLU A 103 2.38 -3.32 -8.93
N GLU A 104 2.30 -3.57 -10.25
CA GLU A 104 3.37 -3.27 -11.20
C GLU A 104 3.71 -1.78 -11.32
N MET A 105 2.68 -0.91 -11.31
CA MET A 105 2.89 0.53 -11.35
C MET A 105 3.59 1.06 -10.09
N ILE A 106 3.24 0.53 -8.93
CA ILE A 106 3.89 0.87 -7.66
C ILE A 106 5.38 0.48 -7.69
N GLU A 107 5.70 -0.69 -8.24
CA GLU A 107 7.09 -1.17 -8.35
C GLU A 107 7.98 -0.31 -9.27
N LYS A 108 7.40 0.44 -10.20
CA LYS A 108 8.15 1.39 -11.05
C LYS A 108 8.75 2.58 -10.30
N ARG A 109 8.40 2.76 -9.04
CA ARG A 109 8.93 3.81 -8.13
C ARG A 109 8.86 5.23 -8.72
N SER A 110 7.79 5.50 -9.46
CA SER A 110 7.61 6.78 -10.18
C SER A 110 6.17 7.22 -10.11
N THR A 111 5.93 8.49 -10.47
CA THR A 111 4.57 8.97 -10.66
C THR A 111 4.08 8.55 -12.04
N VAL A 112 3.00 7.81 -12.08
CA VAL A 112 2.34 7.32 -13.30
C VAL A 112 1.01 8.05 -13.47
N VAL A 113 0.72 8.49 -14.69
CA VAL A 113 -0.56 9.10 -15.06
C VAL A 113 -1.16 8.29 -16.19
N LYS A 114 -2.39 7.81 -16.00
CA LYS A 114 -3.19 7.14 -17.03
C LYS A 114 -4.42 7.98 -17.33
N THR A 115 -4.71 8.17 -18.60
CA THR A 115 -5.85 8.96 -19.08
C THR A 115 -6.55 8.28 -20.23
N GLY A 116 -7.88 8.38 -20.25
CA GLY A 116 -8.71 7.86 -21.34
C GLY A 116 -9.33 6.50 -21.06
N GLU A 117 -10.40 6.20 -21.79
CA GLU A 117 -11.20 4.98 -21.60
C GLU A 117 -10.42 3.71 -21.98
N GLU A 118 -9.50 3.78 -22.93
CA GLU A 118 -8.65 2.64 -23.33
C GLU A 118 -7.62 2.25 -22.28
N GLN A 119 -7.32 3.15 -21.32
CA GLN A 119 -6.38 2.92 -20.22
C GLN A 119 -7.08 2.83 -18.86
N ALA A 120 -8.42 2.74 -18.86
CA ALA A 120 -9.17 2.52 -17.65
C ALA A 120 -8.80 1.18 -17.02
N CYS A 121 -8.36 1.20 -15.78
CA CYS A 121 -7.98 -0.01 -15.06
C CYS A 121 -8.61 -0.04 -13.67
N SER A 122 -8.86 -1.24 -13.17
CA SER A 122 -9.37 -1.40 -11.81
C SER A 122 -8.25 -1.17 -10.79
N ILE A 123 -8.54 -0.42 -9.73
CA ILE A 123 -7.60 -0.20 -8.63
C ILE A 123 -7.39 -1.48 -7.84
N THR A 124 -8.46 -2.25 -7.65
CA THR A 124 -8.45 -3.47 -6.85
C THR A 124 -8.78 -4.70 -7.71
N LYS A 125 -8.50 -5.89 -7.20
CA LYS A 125 -8.91 -7.16 -7.86
C LYS A 125 -10.41 -7.35 -7.89
N LYS A 126 -11.13 -6.71 -6.98
CA LYS A 126 -12.57 -6.66 -6.98
C LYS A 126 -13.04 -5.71 -8.07
N THR A 127 -14.03 -6.14 -8.84
CA THR A 127 -14.62 -5.31 -9.88
C THR A 127 -15.28 -4.09 -9.26
N MET A 128 -14.87 -2.90 -9.68
CA MET A 128 -15.50 -1.65 -9.29
C MET A 128 -16.77 -1.42 -10.12
N SER A 129 -17.79 -0.81 -9.52
CA SER A 129 -19.04 -0.46 -10.21
C SER A 129 -18.81 0.51 -11.37
N THR A 130 -17.84 1.41 -11.21
CA THR A 130 -17.43 2.37 -12.24
C THR A 130 -15.92 2.44 -12.29
N LEU A 131 -15.34 2.19 -13.45
CA LEU A 131 -13.90 2.36 -13.65
C LEU A 131 -13.57 3.84 -13.77
N PRO A 132 -12.51 4.33 -13.11
CA PRO A 132 -12.08 5.72 -13.26
C PRO A 132 -11.53 5.98 -14.66
N LYS A 133 -11.84 7.16 -15.22
CA LYS A 133 -11.37 7.62 -16.54
C LYS A 133 -9.95 8.18 -16.50
N GLY A 134 -9.50 8.53 -15.31
CA GLY A 134 -8.14 9.02 -15.09
C GLY A 134 -7.59 8.54 -13.76
N ILE A 135 -6.34 8.10 -13.76
CA ILE A 135 -5.62 7.65 -12.56
C ILE A 135 -4.27 8.35 -12.51
N VAL A 136 -3.97 8.89 -11.34
CA VAL A 136 -2.63 9.35 -10.99
C VAL A 136 -2.15 8.51 -9.82
N LEU A 137 -1.04 7.83 -9.98
CA LEU A 137 -0.39 7.03 -8.96
C LEU A 137 0.98 7.62 -8.66
N SER A 138 1.30 7.81 -7.39
CA SER A 138 2.63 8.22 -6.94
C SER A 138 3.13 7.29 -5.86
N SER A 139 4.29 6.66 -6.08
CA SER A 139 4.86 5.69 -5.15
C SER A 139 5.39 6.35 -3.89
N ILE A 140 5.14 5.77 -2.72
CA ILE A 140 5.67 6.18 -1.43
C ILE A 140 7.02 5.48 -1.24
N LEU A 141 8.10 6.27 -1.19
CA LEU A 141 9.45 5.76 -1.02
C LEU A 141 9.98 6.09 0.38
N CYS A 142 10.57 5.10 1.04
CA CYS A 142 11.27 5.26 2.30
C CYS A 142 12.64 4.60 2.21
N ASN A 143 13.72 5.35 2.40
CA ASN A 143 15.11 4.87 2.29
C ASN A 143 15.43 4.16 0.96
N GLY A 144 14.77 4.57 -0.15
CA GLY A 144 14.92 3.94 -1.45
C GLY A 144 13.99 2.75 -1.70
N ASP A 145 13.30 2.25 -0.69
CA ASP A 145 12.35 1.16 -0.83
C ASP A 145 10.92 1.67 -1.01
N CYS A 146 10.19 1.02 -1.92
CA CYS A 146 8.79 1.32 -2.12
C CYS A 146 7.95 0.71 -0.99
N GLN A 147 7.20 1.56 -0.28
CA GLN A 147 6.36 1.15 0.84
C GLN A 147 4.87 1.11 0.47
N GLY A 148 4.49 1.73 -0.63
CA GLY A 148 3.13 1.82 -1.09
C GLY A 148 2.93 2.93 -2.11
N ALA A 149 1.71 3.44 -2.23
CA ALA A 149 1.39 4.54 -3.14
C ALA A 149 0.22 5.40 -2.64
N VAL A 150 0.16 6.61 -3.19
CA VAL A 150 -1.04 7.45 -3.21
C VAL A 150 -1.63 7.36 -4.61
N ILE A 151 -2.89 6.98 -4.70
CA ILE A 151 -3.64 6.87 -5.94
C ILE A 151 -4.78 7.88 -5.89
N LEU A 152 -4.88 8.71 -6.92
CA LEU A 152 -6.00 9.61 -7.15
C LEU A 152 -6.70 9.18 -8.43
N ALA A 153 -7.98 8.89 -8.32
CA ALA A 153 -8.78 8.41 -9.43
C ALA A 153 -9.93 9.38 -9.70
N ASP A 154 -10.02 9.81 -10.96
CA ASP A 154 -11.00 10.80 -11.40
C ASP A 154 -11.92 10.22 -12.48
N ASN A 155 -13.20 10.55 -12.38
CA ASN A 155 -14.20 10.13 -13.33
C ASN A 155 -14.39 11.14 -14.49
N SER A 156 -13.84 12.36 -14.38
CA SER A 156 -13.95 13.38 -15.43
C SER A 156 -13.01 13.10 -16.61
N GLY A 157 -11.83 12.54 -16.34
CA GLY A 157 -10.81 12.27 -17.33
C GLY A 157 -10.17 13.52 -17.95
N GLN A 158 -10.37 14.71 -17.36
CA GLN A 158 -9.83 15.96 -17.88
C GLN A 158 -8.33 16.07 -17.59
N LYS A 159 -7.53 16.42 -18.60
CA LYS A 159 -6.07 16.53 -18.48
C LYS A 159 -5.61 17.57 -17.45
N GLU A 160 -6.34 18.67 -17.30
CA GLU A 160 -6.04 19.73 -16.34
C GLU A 160 -6.19 19.25 -14.90
N THR A 161 -7.28 18.55 -14.61
CA THR A 161 -7.51 17.90 -13.30
C THR A 161 -6.40 16.91 -12.96
N LEU A 162 -6.00 16.09 -13.94
CA LEU A 162 -4.93 15.11 -13.75
C LEU A 162 -3.55 15.75 -13.54
N GLY A 163 -3.28 16.90 -14.16
CA GLY A 163 -2.07 17.67 -13.89
C GLY A 163 -2.00 18.17 -12.45
N LEU A 164 -3.11 18.68 -11.91
CA LEU A 164 -3.23 19.11 -10.53
C LEU A 164 -3.09 17.91 -9.56
N LEU A 165 -3.76 16.80 -9.84
CA LEU A 165 -3.67 15.57 -9.06
C LEU A 165 -2.24 15.04 -9.02
N LYS A 166 -1.50 15.10 -10.13
CA LYS A 166 -0.10 14.74 -10.20
C LYS A 166 0.77 15.60 -9.28
N ALA A 167 0.58 16.91 -9.31
CA ALA A 167 1.33 17.83 -8.45
C ALA A 167 1.05 17.55 -6.97
N LEU A 168 -0.21 17.36 -6.60
CA LEU A 168 -0.62 17.05 -5.22
C LEU A 168 -0.06 15.71 -4.76
N SER A 169 -0.15 14.65 -5.56
CA SER A 169 0.36 13.33 -5.19
C SER A 169 1.87 13.35 -4.94
N ALA A 170 2.64 14.07 -5.76
CA ALA A 170 4.08 14.18 -5.61
C ALA A 170 4.51 14.99 -4.39
N THR A 171 3.80 16.09 -4.09
CA THR A 171 4.12 16.98 -2.95
C THR A 171 3.90 16.27 -1.63
N CYS A 172 2.89 15.43 -1.56
CA CYS A 172 2.49 14.71 -0.36
C CYS A 172 3.52 13.69 0.12
N LEU A 173 4.32 13.14 -0.78
CA LEU A 173 5.26 12.06 -0.48
C LEU A 173 6.56 12.54 0.16
N LEU A 174 6.94 13.78 -0.04
CA LEU A 174 8.18 14.34 0.49
C LEU A 174 8.14 14.58 2.01
N TYR A 175 6.94 14.67 2.61
CA TYR A 175 6.76 15.04 4.02
C TYR A 175 6.34 13.89 4.95
N THR A 176 5.98 12.71 4.45
CA THR A 176 5.30 11.67 5.24
C THR A 176 6.15 10.48 5.65
N SER A 177 7.45 10.48 5.37
CA SER A 177 8.32 9.39 5.81
C SER A 177 9.15 9.79 7.04
N PRO A 178 8.62 9.62 8.28
CA PRO A 178 9.49 9.69 9.45
C PRO A 178 10.50 8.54 9.36
N SER A 179 11.78 8.87 9.45
CA SER A 179 12.84 7.86 9.52
C SER A 179 12.53 6.90 10.68
N PRO A 180 12.78 5.57 10.53
CA PRO A 180 12.69 4.63 11.65
C PRO A 180 13.50 5.05 12.88
N ARG A 181 14.49 5.92 12.72
CA ARG A 181 15.26 6.55 13.81
C ARG A 181 14.46 7.61 14.57
N ASP A 182 13.54 8.30 13.91
CA ASP A 182 12.73 9.36 14.54
C ASP A 182 11.59 8.77 15.37
N MET A 183 11.05 7.61 14.97
CA MET A 183 10.02 6.88 15.73
C MET A 183 10.55 6.30 17.06
N ARG A 184 11.86 5.98 17.15
CA ARG A 184 12.45 5.54 18.43
C ARG A 184 12.61 6.65 19.47
N ARG A 185 12.73 7.91 19.04
CA ARG A 185 12.84 9.08 19.97
C ARG A 185 11.51 9.51 20.55
N SER A 186 10.39 9.17 19.95
CA SER A 186 9.05 9.52 20.43
C SER A 186 8.50 8.58 21.53
N ARG A 187 9.21 7.50 21.85
CA ARG A 187 8.80 6.52 22.87
C ARG A 187 9.65 6.55 24.16
N MET A 188 10.44 7.61 24.38
CA MET A 188 11.11 7.86 25.66
C MET A 188 10.45 9.00 26.41
#